data_a14cc9ea0de997376fbe13901e706f24
#
_entry.id   a14cc9ea0de997376fbe13901e706f24
#
_cell.length_a   1.000
_cell.length_b   1.000
_cell.length_c   1.000
_cell.angle_alpha   90.00
_cell.angle_beta   90.00
_cell.angle_gamma   90.00
#
_symmetry.space_group_name_H-M   'P 1'
#
loop_
_entity.id
_entity.type
_entity.pdbx_description
1 polymer ?
#
loop_
_entity_poly.entity_id
_entity_poly.type
_entity_poly.pdbx_seq_one_letter_code
_entity_poly.pdbx_strand_id
1 'polypeptide(L)'
;MLKAYEFRIYPTKEQEQFLLKTNGLCRLYWNMQLARKQEAYQNGQSCKILTAKQLFTELKPEAVEWMKEVDSTPFAAKYMDIASAFNNFFKSCKGQRKLRVGAPKFESKKHSQVSVTWSSAQPPKILKNGYLFLTRKLGPVKGTFHRWAEGEFRHATIKQTPTGKWFVKICVEKKEESKVHNGKSVGIDWNCRDEDFIVMSNGTKVKCPRFLQKSSKQLSHQQKIMSKRLVKGLETQSSNYYRQKQKVALLHEKVANQRKDWLHKLSRQICNEYETVVVEDINLQTMSKMNHGKVIGDQGFGMLRNMIAYKGHLEKVNPKNTSRTCHCCGFVNPKVKVGVNYWECPNCSAKHDRDINAALNILFKYNASQGIVGRERAESTNACGAPSSAVKHEVPNPSSRVFGS
;
A
#
# COMPACT_ATOMS: atom_id res chain seq x y z
N MET A 1 12.94 -10.60 8.04
CA MET A 1 12.04 -9.64 7.34
C MET A 1 10.91 -9.20 8.26
N LEU A 2 10.43 -7.94 8.15
CA LEU A 2 9.29 -7.45 8.93
C LEU A 2 7.98 -7.88 8.27
N LYS A 3 7.09 -8.51 9.06
CA LYS A 3 5.75 -8.96 8.62
C LYS A 3 4.68 -8.41 9.57
N ALA A 4 3.60 -7.84 9.00
CA ALA A 4 2.49 -7.31 9.77
C ALA A 4 1.25 -8.20 9.63
N TYR A 5 0.68 -8.61 10.75
CA TYR A 5 -0.56 -9.37 10.84
C TYR A 5 -1.68 -8.46 11.30
N GLU A 6 -2.78 -8.41 10.56
CA GLU A 6 -3.94 -7.58 10.85
C GLU A 6 -5.11 -8.43 11.31
N PHE A 7 -5.69 -8.06 12.46
CA PHE A 7 -6.82 -8.76 13.07
C PHE A 7 -7.93 -7.78 13.42
N ARG A 8 -9.17 -8.24 13.27
CA ARG A 8 -10.35 -7.50 13.72
C ARG A 8 -10.46 -7.59 15.23
N ILE A 9 -10.68 -6.44 15.91
CA ILE A 9 -10.93 -6.36 17.34
C ILE A 9 -12.24 -5.65 17.63
N TYR A 10 -12.82 -5.91 18.81
CA TYR A 10 -14.12 -5.41 19.26
C TYR A 10 -13.96 -4.81 20.66
N PRO A 11 -13.40 -3.59 20.78
CA PRO A 11 -13.25 -2.93 22.07
C PRO A 11 -14.62 -2.57 22.66
N THR A 12 -14.73 -2.57 24.01
CA THR A 12 -15.87 -2.03 24.73
C THR A 12 -15.91 -0.50 24.60
N LYS A 13 -16.99 0.16 25.04
CA LYS A 13 -17.10 1.62 25.01
C LYS A 13 -16.00 2.30 25.84
N GLU A 14 -15.67 1.72 27.01
CA GLU A 14 -14.60 2.21 27.87
C GLU A 14 -13.22 2.08 27.19
N GLN A 15 -12.98 0.94 26.55
CA GLN A 15 -11.76 0.71 25.79
C GLN A 15 -11.67 1.62 24.56
N GLU A 16 -12.77 1.89 23.87
CA GLU A 16 -12.80 2.87 22.78
C GLU A 16 -12.45 4.27 23.27
N GLN A 17 -13.02 4.70 24.42
CA GLN A 17 -12.72 6.00 25.02
C GLN A 17 -11.24 6.10 25.40
N PHE A 18 -10.67 5.05 26.01
CA PHE A 18 -9.25 4.96 26.33
C PHE A 18 -8.38 5.13 25.08
N LEU A 19 -8.70 4.41 23.99
CA LEU A 19 -7.98 4.49 22.72
C LEU A 19 -8.09 5.88 22.09
N LEU A 20 -9.27 6.48 22.10
CA LEU A 20 -9.50 7.83 21.58
C LEU A 20 -8.76 8.88 22.39
N LYS A 21 -8.74 8.75 23.73
CA LYS A 21 -8.00 9.64 24.63
C LYS A 21 -6.50 9.54 24.39
N THR A 22 -5.97 8.32 24.31
CA THR A 22 -4.56 8.07 24.01
C THR A 22 -4.16 8.70 22.66
N ASN A 23 -4.97 8.48 21.60
CA ASN A 23 -4.73 9.10 20.30
C ASN A 23 -4.79 10.62 20.33
N GLY A 24 -5.71 11.19 21.13
CA GLY A 24 -5.86 12.63 21.34
C GLY A 24 -4.61 13.25 21.96
N LEU A 25 -4.07 12.64 23.00
CA LEU A 25 -2.85 13.08 23.68
C LEU A 25 -1.61 12.92 22.78
N CYS A 26 -1.50 11.84 22.03
CA CYS A 26 -0.41 11.66 21.03
C CYS A 26 -0.46 12.76 19.97
N ARG A 27 -1.66 13.17 19.50
CA ARG A 27 -1.83 14.28 18.56
C ARG A 27 -1.48 15.62 19.20
N LEU A 28 -1.87 15.86 20.45
CA LEU A 28 -1.49 17.05 21.21
C LEU A 28 0.03 17.15 21.28
N TYR A 29 0.69 16.09 21.70
CA TYR A 29 2.15 15.99 21.76
C TYR A 29 2.82 16.30 20.40
N TRP A 30 2.33 15.70 19.31
CA TRP A 30 2.81 15.97 17.96
C TRP A 30 2.70 17.45 17.60
N ASN A 31 1.54 18.05 17.80
CA ASN A 31 1.27 19.45 17.45
C ASN A 31 2.10 20.42 18.26
N MET A 32 2.27 20.19 19.56
CA MET A 32 3.09 21.04 20.43
C MET A 32 4.57 20.98 20.06
N GLN A 33 5.10 19.79 19.75
CA GLN A 33 6.47 19.67 19.23
C GLN A 33 6.67 20.41 17.92
N LEU A 34 5.67 20.34 17.04
CA LEU A 34 5.73 21.00 15.75
C LEU A 34 5.72 22.53 15.90
N ALA A 35 4.82 23.06 16.75
CA ALA A 35 4.76 24.50 17.05
C ALA A 35 6.11 25.00 17.59
N ARG A 36 6.65 24.31 18.61
CA ARG A 36 7.94 24.65 19.23
C ARG A 36 9.10 24.63 18.22
N LYS A 37 9.09 23.66 17.30
CA LYS A 37 10.11 23.59 16.23
C LYS A 37 9.97 24.70 15.20
N GLN A 38 8.75 25.12 14.88
CA GLN A 38 8.52 26.23 13.94
C GLN A 38 8.93 27.56 14.57
N GLU A 39 8.59 27.80 15.84
CA GLU A 39 8.99 28.99 16.58
C GLU A 39 10.51 29.10 16.71
N ALA A 40 11.19 28.03 17.11
CA ALA A 40 12.65 27.99 17.17
C ALA A 40 13.29 28.30 15.81
N TYR A 41 12.75 27.75 14.72
CA TYR A 41 13.24 28.02 13.37
C TYR A 41 13.06 29.48 12.97
N GLN A 42 11.91 30.10 13.29
CA GLN A 42 11.66 31.52 13.03
C GLN A 42 12.65 32.41 13.77
N ASN A 43 13.06 32.00 14.98
CA ASN A 43 14.03 32.72 15.81
C ASN A 43 15.50 32.36 15.50
N GLY A 44 15.76 31.59 14.41
CA GLY A 44 17.11 31.16 14.05
C GLY A 44 17.76 30.18 15.05
N GLN A 45 16.96 29.54 15.91
CA GLN A 45 17.44 28.68 17.00
C GLN A 45 17.29 27.20 16.64
N SER A 46 18.21 26.39 17.19
CA SER A 46 18.08 24.93 17.16
C SER A 46 17.18 24.42 18.28
N CYS A 47 16.27 23.51 17.97
CA CYS A 47 15.34 22.96 18.93
C CYS A 47 15.38 21.41 18.94
N LYS A 48 15.67 20.81 20.10
CA LYS A 48 15.62 19.35 20.29
C LYS A 48 14.17 18.88 20.45
N ILE A 49 13.90 17.63 20.04
CA ILE A 49 12.62 16.99 20.33
C ILE A 49 12.63 16.58 21.79
N LEU A 50 11.62 17.02 22.55
CA LEU A 50 11.44 16.66 23.97
C LEU A 50 10.58 15.38 24.08
N THR A 51 10.75 14.61 25.15
CA THR A 51 9.81 13.57 25.51
C THR A 51 8.44 14.18 25.85
N ALA A 52 7.37 13.40 25.79
CA ALA A 52 6.04 13.92 26.10
C ALA A 52 5.93 14.46 27.54
N LYS A 53 6.59 13.78 28.49
CA LYS A 53 6.63 14.24 29.89
C LYS A 53 7.29 15.61 30.00
N GLN A 54 8.48 15.79 29.46
CA GLN A 54 9.20 17.07 29.47
C GLN A 54 8.38 18.19 28.84
N LEU A 55 7.85 17.94 27.62
CA LEU A 55 7.09 18.94 26.88
C LEU A 55 5.82 19.39 27.61
N PHE A 56 5.06 18.43 28.17
CA PHE A 56 3.84 18.76 28.89
C PHE A 56 4.12 19.46 30.21
N THR A 57 5.16 19.06 30.94
CA THR A 57 5.57 19.79 32.17
C THR A 57 5.94 21.23 31.86
N GLU A 58 6.62 21.47 30.75
CA GLU A 58 7.08 22.80 30.34
C GLU A 58 5.94 23.70 29.82
N LEU A 59 5.08 23.15 28.93
CA LEU A 59 4.12 23.96 28.16
C LEU A 59 2.65 23.72 28.51
N LYS A 60 2.32 22.61 29.14
CA LYS A 60 0.93 22.23 29.47
C LYS A 60 0.86 21.27 30.66
N PRO A 61 1.04 21.80 31.90
CA PRO A 61 1.10 20.95 33.10
C PRO A 61 -0.12 20.03 33.28
N GLU A 62 -1.33 20.46 32.93
CA GLU A 62 -2.55 19.66 33.01
C GLU A 62 -2.47 18.36 32.17
N ALA A 63 -1.72 18.40 31.10
CA ALA A 63 -1.53 17.20 30.26
C ALA A 63 -0.71 16.12 30.96
N VAL A 64 0.08 16.45 31.96
CA VAL A 64 0.82 15.48 32.79
C VAL A 64 -0.18 14.60 33.56
N GLU A 65 -1.24 15.19 34.12
CA GLU A 65 -2.29 14.42 34.78
C GLU A 65 -3.04 13.52 33.78
N TRP A 66 -3.35 14.03 32.60
CA TRP A 66 -4.00 13.23 31.57
C TRP A 66 -3.14 12.06 31.09
N MET A 67 -1.81 12.20 31.10
CA MET A 67 -0.89 11.10 30.78
C MET A 67 -0.98 9.95 31.77
N LYS A 68 -1.32 10.19 33.03
CA LYS A 68 -1.50 9.14 34.05
C LYS A 68 -2.65 8.20 33.71
N GLU A 69 -3.64 8.66 32.94
CA GLU A 69 -4.81 7.89 32.55
C GLU A 69 -4.56 6.99 31.34
N VAL A 70 -3.49 7.22 30.58
CA VAL A 70 -3.14 6.44 29.38
C VAL A 70 -1.78 5.76 29.54
N ASP A 71 -1.43 4.89 28.58
CA ASP A 71 -0.11 4.26 28.54
C ASP A 71 0.96 5.25 28.07
N SER A 72 2.18 5.14 28.61
CA SER A 72 3.32 5.96 28.21
C SER A 72 3.96 5.51 26.87
N THR A 73 3.85 4.23 26.53
CA THR A 73 4.48 3.62 25.36
C THR A 73 4.08 4.27 24.03
N PRO A 74 2.80 4.65 23.77
CA PRO A 74 2.42 5.36 22.57
C PRO A 74 3.14 6.69 22.33
N PHE A 75 3.54 7.40 23.40
CA PHE A 75 4.31 8.62 23.25
C PHE A 75 5.73 8.37 22.77
N ALA A 76 6.36 7.27 23.22
CA ALA A 76 7.67 6.89 22.73
C ALA A 76 7.62 6.56 21.23
N ALA A 77 6.60 5.83 20.78
CA ALA A 77 6.37 5.59 19.34
C ALA A 77 6.17 6.91 18.58
N LYS A 78 5.36 7.83 19.11
CA LYS A 78 5.11 9.14 18.49
C LYS A 78 6.37 10.02 18.44
N TYR A 79 7.22 9.96 19.48
CA TYR A 79 8.54 10.61 19.47
C TYR A 79 9.41 10.13 18.28
N MET A 80 9.48 8.83 18.07
CA MET A 80 10.21 8.26 16.92
C MET A 80 9.62 8.66 15.57
N ASP A 81 8.28 8.76 15.49
CA ASP A 81 7.58 9.23 14.29
C ASP A 81 7.97 10.68 13.95
N ILE A 82 7.99 11.57 14.96
CA ILE A 82 8.39 12.98 14.81
C ILE A 82 9.84 13.06 14.35
N ALA A 83 10.74 12.34 15.02
CA ALA A 83 12.17 12.33 14.67
C ALA A 83 12.39 11.85 13.22
N SER A 84 11.69 10.79 12.83
CA SER A 84 11.74 10.23 11.47
C SER A 84 11.17 11.20 10.43
N ALA A 85 10.06 11.88 10.75
CA ALA A 85 9.44 12.85 9.85
C ALA A 85 10.37 14.04 9.54
N PHE A 86 11.00 14.62 10.57
CA PHE A 86 11.98 15.70 10.37
C PHE A 86 13.25 15.22 9.65
N ASN A 87 13.78 14.04 10.00
CA ASN A 87 14.94 13.47 9.32
C ASN A 87 14.65 13.26 7.81
N ASN A 88 13.48 12.74 7.49
CA ASN A 88 13.05 12.56 6.10
C ASN A 88 12.88 13.89 5.36
N PHE A 89 12.36 14.91 6.02
CA PHE A 89 12.25 16.26 5.49
C PHE A 89 13.64 16.86 5.18
N PHE A 90 14.57 16.84 6.14
CA PHE A 90 15.92 17.37 5.95
C PHE A 90 16.71 16.61 4.89
N LYS A 91 16.61 15.27 4.83
CA LYS A 91 17.20 14.48 3.74
C LYS A 91 16.61 14.87 2.39
N SER A 92 15.33 15.22 2.34
CA SER A 92 14.68 15.69 1.11
C SER A 92 15.18 17.05 0.69
N CYS A 93 15.36 17.99 1.63
CA CYS A 93 15.95 19.32 1.36
C CYS A 93 17.40 19.22 0.82
N LYS A 94 18.17 18.24 1.33
CA LYS A 94 19.55 17.97 0.90
C LYS A 94 19.65 17.17 -0.41
N GLY A 95 18.54 16.87 -1.09
CA GLY A 95 18.52 16.07 -2.32
C GLY A 95 18.86 14.57 -2.13
N GLN A 96 18.95 14.09 -0.89
CA GLN A 96 19.32 12.71 -0.56
C GLN A 96 18.15 11.70 -0.71
N ARG A 97 17.02 12.13 -1.29
CA ARG A 97 15.84 11.27 -1.51
C ARG A 97 15.35 11.40 -2.96
N LYS A 98 15.03 10.27 -3.56
CA LYS A 98 14.40 10.23 -4.90
C LYS A 98 13.05 10.97 -4.96
N LEU A 99 12.28 10.95 -3.86
CA LEU A 99 10.99 11.61 -3.76
C LEU A 99 11.06 12.76 -2.76
N ARG A 100 10.57 13.94 -3.18
CA ARG A 100 10.50 15.13 -2.33
C ARG A 100 9.47 14.91 -1.22
N VAL A 101 9.89 15.14 0.01
CA VAL A 101 9.06 15.11 1.22
C VAL A 101 8.96 16.51 1.79
N GLY A 102 7.74 16.99 1.99
CA GLY A 102 7.50 18.29 2.63
C GLY A 102 7.72 18.28 4.12
N ALA A 103 7.69 19.46 4.74
CA ALA A 103 7.75 19.58 6.20
C ALA A 103 6.56 18.87 6.88
N PRO A 104 6.77 18.33 8.11
CA PRO A 104 5.67 17.76 8.91
C PRO A 104 4.55 18.77 9.11
N LYS A 105 3.29 18.30 9.10
CA LYS A 105 2.09 19.12 9.23
C LYS A 105 1.39 18.87 10.55
N PHE A 106 0.65 19.86 11.04
CA PHE A 106 -0.23 19.69 12.19
C PHE A 106 -1.31 18.65 11.94
N GLU A 107 -1.57 17.81 12.93
CA GLU A 107 -2.64 16.83 12.92
C GLU A 107 -3.94 17.43 13.45
N SER A 108 -5.06 17.24 12.75
CA SER A 108 -6.39 17.69 13.20
C SER A 108 -7.30 16.52 13.56
N LYS A 109 -8.22 16.71 14.52
CA LYS A 109 -9.21 15.69 14.90
C LYS A 109 -10.11 15.29 13.72
N LYS A 110 -10.39 16.21 12.79
CA LYS A 110 -11.28 15.96 11.65
C LYS A 110 -10.64 15.10 10.57
N HIS A 111 -9.33 15.21 10.40
CA HIS A 111 -8.61 14.60 9.25
C HIS A 111 -7.66 13.49 9.64
N SER A 112 -7.27 13.37 10.92
CA SER A 112 -6.41 12.28 11.36
C SER A 112 -7.23 11.03 11.69
N GLN A 113 -6.75 9.87 11.19
CA GLN A 113 -7.30 8.57 11.59
C GLN A 113 -6.81 8.22 13.00
N VAL A 114 -7.67 7.56 13.77
CA VAL A 114 -7.26 7.00 15.06
C VAL A 114 -6.26 5.88 14.81
N SER A 115 -5.04 6.09 15.29
CA SER A 115 -3.94 5.14 15.17
C SER A 115 -3.00 5.27 16.36
N VAL A 116 -2.95 4.25 17.18
CA VAL A 116 -2.12 4.22 18.40
C VAL A 116 -1.17 3.05 18.32
N THR A 117 0.13 3.30 18.49
CA THR A 117 1.19 2.30 18.38
C THR A 117 1.84 2.07 19.75
N TRP A 118 1.95 0.82 20.11
CA TRP A 118 2.70 0.33 21.27
C TRP A 118 3.98 -0.35 20.79
N SER A 119 5.11 0.25 21.06
CA SER A 119 6.44 -0.34 20.90
C SER A 119 6.90 -0.85 22.26
N SER A 120 6.54 -2.07 22.59
CA SER A 120 6.88 -2.68 23.87
C SER A 120 7.84 -3.84 23.67
N ALA A 121 8.74 -4.05 24.64
CA ALA A 121 9.56 -5.24 24.70
C ALA A 121 8.74 -6.52 24.99
N GLN A 122 7.52 -6.37 25.52
CA GLN A 122 6.64 -7.50 25.78
C GLN A 122 5.66 -7.69 24.62
N PRO A 123 5.63 -8.89 24.02
CA PRO A 123 4.68 -9.22 22.96
C PRO A 123 3.25 -9.23 23.48
N PRO A 124 2.27 -8.83 22.65
CA PRO A 124 0.87 -8.98 22.98
C PRO A 124 0.54 -10.47 23.16
N LYS A 125 -0.33 -10.76 24.12
CA LYS A 125 -0.75 -12.12 24.42
C LYS A 125 -2.17 -12.36 23.89
N ILE A 126 -2.35 -13.40 23.09
CA ILE A 126 -3.71 -13.90 22.77
C ILE A 126 -4.10 -14.90 23.84
N LEU A 127 -5.20 -14.59 24.53
CA LEU A 127 -5.79 -15.46 25.56
C LEU A 127 -6.67 -16.53 24.90
N LYS A 128 -6.84 -17.68 25.59
CA LYS A 128 -7.58 -18.84 25.08
C LYS A 128 -9.00 -18.51 24.58
N ASN A 129 -9.62 -17.45 25.09
CA ASN A 129 -11.00 -17.05 24.77
C ASN A 129 -11.10 -16.08 23.59
N GLY A 130 -10.05 -15.93 22.76
CA GLY A 130 -10.06 -14.99 21.64
C GLY A 130 -9.92 -13.52 22.05
N TYR A 131 -9.31 -13.25 23.21
CA TYR A 131 -8.99 -11.92 23.67
C TYR A 131 -7.51 -11.61 23.45
N LEU A 132 -7.23 -10.38 23.05
CA LEU A 132 -5.89 -9.81 22.97
C LEU A 132 -5.60 -9.01 24.24
N PHE A 133 -4.53 -9.35 24.93
CA PHE A 133 -3.98 -8.53 26.01
C PHE A 133 -2.76 -7.78 25.48
N LEU A 134 -2.82 -6.47 25.45
CA LEU A 134 -1.74 -5.60 24.99
C LEU A 134 -1.10 -4.83 26.16
N THR A 135 -1.92 -4.18 26.97
CA THR A 135 -1.49 -3.45 28.17
C THR A 135 -2.48 -3.60 29.31
N ARG A 136 -2.03 -3.35 30.55
CA ARG A 136 -2.90 -3.43 31.74
C ARG A 136 -4.04 -2.40 31.70
N LYS A 137 -3.76 -1.17 31.24
CA LYS A 137 -4.75 -0.08 31.23
C LYS A 137 -5.84 -0.29 30.19
N LEU A 138 -5.49 -0.85 29.02
CA LEU A 138 -6.49 -1.19 28.00
C LEU A 138 -7.28 -2.44 28.39
N GLY A 139 -6.66 -3.37 29.13
CA GLY A 139 -7.26 -4.66 29.47
C GLY A 139 -7.37 -5.62 28.27
N PRO A 140 -8.04 -6.77 28.43
CA PRO A 140 -8.23 -7.73 27.37
C PRO A 140 -9.29 -7.24 26.37
N VAL A 141 -8.95 -7.21 25.08
CA VAL A 141 -9.83 -6.78 24.00
C VAL A 141 -10.26 -7.99 23.17
N LYS A 142 -11.57 -8.19 22.99
CA LYS A 142 -12.11 -9.28 22.15
C LYS A 142 -11.67 -9.09 20.69
N GLY A 143 -11.26 -10.17 20.01
CA GLY A 143 -10.83 -10.13 18.62
C GLY A 143 -11.05 -11.43 17.87
N THR A 144 -10.86 -11.41 16.56
CA THR A 144 -10.89 -12.59 15.70
C THR A 144 -9.48 -12.91 15.25
N PHE A 145 -8.86 -13.94 15.85
CA PHE A 145 -7.48 -14.35 15.60
C PHE A 145 -7.49 -15.71 14.92
N HIS A 146 -7.47 -15.72 13.58
CA HIS A 146 -7.50 -16.92 12.76
C HIS A 146 -6.11 -17.53 12.50
N ARG A 147 -5.05 -16.85 12.92
CA ARG A 147 -3.66 -17.26 12.82
C ARG A 147 -2.82 -16.54 13.86
N TRP A 148 -1.68 -17.10 14.24
CA TRP A 148 -0.74 -16.42 15.12
C TRP A 148 0.28 -15.59 14.34
N ALA A 149 0.76 -14.51 14.96
CA ALA A 149 1.86 -13.70 14.44
C ALA A 149 3.19 -14.34 14.90
N GLU A 150 3.67 -15.32 14.16
CA GLU A 150 4.96 -15.96 14.43
C GLU A 150 6.12 -15.00 14.14
N GLY A 151 7.12 -14.96 15.04
CA GLY A 151 8.31 -14.15 14.93
C GLY A 151 8.56 -13.28 16.16
N GLU A 152 9.67 -12.55 16.15
CA GLU A 152 10.02 -11.62 17.22
C GLU A 152 9.13 -10.38 17.13
N PHE A 153 8.42 -10.06 18.22
CA PHE A 153 7.54 -8.91 18.29
C PHE A 153 8.31 -7.59 18.21
N ARG A 154 7.84 -6.67 17.38
CA ARG A 154 8.41 -5.31 17.26
C ARG A 154 7.45 -4.24 17.78
N HIS A 155 6.24 -4.20 17.29
CA HIS A 155 5.22 -3.26 17.76
C HIS A 155 3.81 -3.73 17.40
N ALA A 156 2.80 -3.21 18.11
CA ALA A 156 1.39 -3.36 17.77
C ALA A 156 0.76 -1.99 17.54
N THR A 157 -0.06 -1.86 16.50
CA THR A 157 -0.80 -0.64 16.19
C THR A 157 -2.28 -0.93 16.14
N ILE A 158 -3.07 -0.26 16.99
CA ILE A 158 -4.54 -0.29 16.94
C ILE A 158 -5.03 0.88 16.09
N LYS A 159 -5.92 0.58 15.14
CA LYS A 159 -6.50 1.58 14.22
C LYS A 159 -8.00 1.47 14.17
N GLN A 160 -8.67 2.64 14.07
CA GLN A 160 -10.07 2.71 13.71
C GLN A 160 -10.21 3.09 12.24
N THR A 161 -11.06 2.36 11.52
CA THR A 161 -11.42 2.72 10.14
C THR A 161 -12.46 3.85 10.11
N PRO A 162 -12.63 4.54 8.97
CA PRO A 162 -13.71 5.52 8.80
C PRO A 162 -15.12 4.94 8.96
N THR A 163 -15.26 3.62 8.91
CA THR A 163 -16.52 2.89 9.16
C THR A 163 -16.74 2.53 10.63
N GLY A 164 -15.86 2.98 11.53
CA GLY A 164 -15.92 2.70 12.98
C GLY A 164 -15.39 1.33 13.38
N LYS A 165 -14.85 0.54 12.45
CA LYS A 165 -14.28 -0.78 12.77
C LYS A 165 -12.88 -0.64 13.35
N TRP A 166 -12.55 -1.48 14.32
CA TRP A 166 -11.24 -1.51 14.96
C TRP A 166 -10.40 -2.71 14.49
N PHE A 167 -9.14 -2.46 14.27
CA PHE A 167 -8.16 -3.47 13.89
C PHE A 167 -6.88 -3.30 14.70
N VAL A 168 -6.24 -4.41 15.02
CA VAL A 168 -4.87 -4.43 15.53
C VAL A 168 -3.94 -4.97 14.46
N LYS A 169 -2.82 -4.30 14.24
CA LYS A 169 -1.70 -4.76 13.41
C LYS A 169 -0.55 -5.12 14.31
N ILE A 170 -0.18 -6.38 14.33
CA ILE A 170 0.96 -6.90 15.07
C ILE A 170 2.13 -7.05 14.09
N CYS A 171 3.17 -6.28 14.29
CA CYS A 171 4.39 -6.35 13.49
C CYS A 171 5.42 -7.22 14.20
N VAL A 172 5.90 -8.22 13.48
CA VAL A 172 6.91 -9.16 13.94
C VAL A 172 8.08 -9.20 12.97
N GLU A 173 9.26 -9.49 13.48
CA GLU A 173 10.40 -9.85 12.65
C GLU A 173 10.47 -11.37 12.55
N LYS A 174 10.42 -11.86 11.32
CA LYS A 174 10.48 -13.29 11.00
C LYS A 174 11.72 -13.57 10.15
N LYS A 175 12.34 -14.72 10.35
CA LYS A 175 13.35 -15.24 9.41
C LYS A 175 12.68 -15.37 8.04
N GLU A 176 13.43 -15.18 6.97
CA GLU A 176 12.86 -15.33 5.63
C GLU A 176 12.33 -16.75 5.44
N GLU A 177 11.08 -16.85 5.03
CA GLU A 177 10.49 -18.13 4.61
C GLU A 177 11.20 -18.54 3.32
N SER A 178 11.39 -19.85 3.14
CA SER A 178 11.89 -20.38 1.88
C SER A 178 10.97 -19.96 0.75
N LYS A 179 11.49 -19.16 -0.16
CA LYS A 179 10.79 -18.78 -1.39
C LYS A 179 10.85 -19.96 -2.36
N VAL A 180 9.93 -19.99 -3.31
CA VAL A 180 9.97 -20.99 -4.39
C VAL A 180 11.30 -20.83 -5.13
N HIS A 181 12.09 -21.89 -5.19
CA HIS A 181 13.34 -21.97 -5.95
C HIS A 181 13.14 -22.95 -7.11
N ASN A 182 12.64 -22.46 -8.24
CA ASN A 182 12.39 -23.26 -9.44
C ASN A 182 13.11 -22.72 -10.68
N GLY A 183 13.96 -21.71 -10.52
CA GLY A 183 14.71 -21.06 -11.59
C GLY A 183 13.84 -20.28 -12.60
N LYS A 184 12.51 -20.26 -12.45
CA LYS A 184 11.62 -19.61 -13.40
C LYS A 184 11.54 -18.12 -13.16
N SER A 185 11.75 -17.33 -14.20
CA SER A 185 11.62 -15.87 -14.16
C SER A 185 10.53 -15.40 -15.11
N VAL A 186 9.84 -14.31 -14.77
CA VAL A 186 8.80 -13.70 -15.62
C VAL A 186 8.96 -12.18 -15.65
N GLY A 187 8.92 -11.61 -16.87
CA GLY A 187 8.80 -10.17 -17.09
C GLY A 187 7.34 -9.75 -17.08
N ILE A 188 7.01 -8.65 -16.39
CA ILE A 188 5.65 -8.12 -16.30
C ILE A 188 5.64 -6.68 -16.79
N ASP A 189 4.86 -6.42 -17.84
CA ASP A 189 4.50 -5.09 -18.29
C ASP A 189 3.18 -4.63 -17.63
N TRP A 190 3.12 -3.34 -17.25
CA TRP A 190 1.97 -2.73 -16.59
C TRP A 190 1.13 -1.95 -17.60
N ASN A 191 -0.11 -2.36 -17.77
CA ASN A 191 -1.01 -1.66 -18.67
C ASN A 191 -2.06 -0.85 -17.90
N CYS A 192 -2.16 0.45 -18.17
CA CYS A 192 -3.14 1.34 -17.55
C CYS A 192 -4.25 1.82 -18.50
N ARG A 193 -4.21 1.45 -19.76
CA ARG A 193 -5.12 1.98 -20.80
C ARG A 193 -6.24 1.04 -21.17
N ASP A 194 -5.88 -0.22 -21.44
CA ASP A 194 -6.80 -1.22 -21.90
C ASP A 194 -7.47 -1.98 -20.75
N GLU A 195 -8.22 -3.01 -21.06
CA GLU A 195 -8.81 -3.89 -20.06
C GLU A 195 -7.76 -4.69 -19.29
N ASP A 196 -6.60 -4.91 -19.90
CA ASP A 196 -5.51 -5.67 -19.31
C ASP A 196 -4.83 -4.85 -18.21
N PHE A 197 -4.55 -5.51 -17.11
CA PHE A 197 -3.87 -4.93 -15.94
C PHE A 197 -2.37 -5.14 -16.00
N ILE A 198 -1.98 -6.38 -16.30
CA ILE A 198 -0.59 -6.78 -16.52
C ILE A 198 -0.53 -7.75 -17.69
N VAL A 199 0.58 -7.69 -18.40
CA VAL A 199 0.93 -8.63 -19.46
C VAL A 199 2.25 -9.28 -19.09
N MET A 200 2.30 -10.61 -19.14
CA MET A 200 3.48 -11.38 -18.76
C MET A 200 4.26 -11.83 -20.00
N SER A 201 5.58 -12.07 -19.84
CA SER A 201 6.46 -12.51 -20.91
C SER A 201 6.10 -13.87 -21.50
N ASN A 202 5.30 -14.69 -20.80
CA ASN A 202 4.74 -15.94 -21.32
C ASN A 202 3.47 -15.74 -22.19
N GLY A 203 3.07 -14.49 -22.48
CA GLY A 203 1.88 -14.16 -23.25
C GLY A 203 0.59 -14.05 -22.43
N THR A 204 0.62 -14.37 -21.12
CA THR A 204 -0.57 -14.28 -20.28
C THR A 204 -0.97 -12.81 -20.04
N LYS A 205 -2.24 -12.50 -20.29
CA LYS A 205 -2.86 -11.18 -20.04
C LYS A 205 -3.84 -11.29 -18.90
N VAL A 206 -3.66 -10.49 -17.85
CA VAL A 206 -4.52 -10.45 -16.66
C VAL A 206 -5.39 -9.21 -16.74
N LYS A 207 -6.71 -9.39 -16.80
CA LYS A 207 -7.68 -8.28 -16.82
C LYS A 207 -7.91 -7.68 -15.43
N CYS A 208 -8.08 -6.34 -15.35
CA CYS A 208 -8.44 -5.67 -14.11
C CYS A 208 -9.95 -5.76 -13.86
N PRO A 209 -10.40 -6.18 -12.67
CA PRO A 209 -11.83 -6.23 -12.33
C PRO A 209 -12.51 -4.85 -12.23
N ARG A 210 -11.74 -3.74 -12.15
CA ARG A 210 -12.21 -2.34 -12.12
C ARG A 210 -13.30 -2.09 -11.06
N PHE A 211 -13.04 -2.48 -9.82
CA PHE A 211 -13.99 -2.43 -8.71
C PHE A 211 -14.53 -1.02 -8.43
N LEU A 212 -13.69 0.02 -8.50
CA LEU A 212 -14.11 1.40 -8.31
C LEU A 212 -15.01 1.86 -9.45
N GLN A 213 -14.67 1.51 -10.70
CA GLN A 213 -15.47 1.88 -11.85
C GLN A 213 -16.87 1.27 -11.77
N LYS A 214 -16.97 -0.03 -11.43
CA LYS A 214 -18.25 -0.72 -11.21
C LYS A 214 -19.10 -0.09 -10.11
N SER A 215 -18.45 0.43 -9.06
CA SER A 215 -19.14 1.09 -7.94
C SER A 215 -19.35 2.59 -8.14
N SER A 216 -18.85 3.19 -9.23
CA SER A 216 -18.75 4.65 -9.40
C SER A 216 -20.11 5.35 -9.40
N LYS A 217 -21.11 4.79 -10.07
CA LYS A 217 -22.48 5.36 -10.11
C LYS A 217 -23.07 5.44 -8.70
N GLN A 218 -23.01 4.33 -7.96
CA GLN A 218 -23.52 4.26 -6.59
C GLN A 218 -22.76 5.21 -5.65
N LEU A 219 -21.42 5.24 -5.77
CA LEU A 219 -20.58 6.11 -4.96
C LEU A 219 -20.88 7.58 -5.22
N SER A 220 -20.97 8.00 -6.48
CA SER A 220 -21.31 9.38 -6.88
C SER A 220 -22.69 9.80 -6.36
N HIS A 221 -23.67 8.91 -6.45
CA HIS A 221 -25.01 9.17 -5.90
C HIS A 221 -24.97 9.40 -4.38
N GLN A 222 -24.30 8.51 -3.63
CA GLN A 222 -24.21 8.65 -2.18
C GLN A 222 -23.38 9.88 -1.75
N GLN A 223 -22.34 10.24 -2.49
CA GLN A 223 -21.56 11.46 -2.28
C GLN A 223 -22.36 12.72 -2.56
N LYS A 224 -23.18 12.73 -3.61
CA LYS A 224 -24.08 13.85 -3.92
C LYS A 224 -25.10 14.11 -2.77
N ILE A 225 -25.69 13.03 -2.20
CA ILE A 225 -26.58 13.13 -1.04
C ILE A 225 -25.78 13.67 0.18
N MET A 226 -24.57 13.18 0.43
CA MET A 226 -23.73 13.64 1.53
C MET A 226 -23.39 15.13 1.39
N SER A 227 -23.04 15.59 0.19
CA SER A 227 -22.73 17.00 -0.07
C SER A 227 -23.93 17.92 0.16
N LYS A 228 -25.15 17.48 -0.21
CA LYS A 228 -26.38 18.24 0.06
C LYS A 228 -26.70 18.38 1.55
N ARG A 229 -26.26 17.43 2.38
CA ARG A 229 -26.46 17.44 3.84
C ARG A 229 -25.38 18.19 4.61
N LEU A 230 -24.28 18.56 3.94
CA LEU A 230 -23.18 19.30 4.54
C LEU A 230 -23.56 20.77 4.70
N VAL A 231 -23.56 21.27 5.92
CA VAL A 231 -23.68 22.70 6.21
C VAL A 231 -22.27 23.26 6.43
N LYS A 232 -21.85 24.17 5.53
CA LYS A 232 -20.52 24.80 5.62
C LYS A 232 -20.46 25.70 6.86
N GLY A 233 -19.30 25.75 7.52
CA GLY A 233 -19.07 26.59 8.70
C GLY A 233 -19.47 25.97 10.04
N LEU A 234 -20.31 24.93 10.07
CA LEU A 234 -20.64 24.24 11.30
C LEU A 234 -19.52 23.26 11.72
N GLU A 235 -19.13 23.33 12.99
CA GLU A 235 -18.18 22.34 13.56
C GLU A 235 -18.81 20.96 13.68
N THR A 236 -20.09 20.88 14.05
CA THR A 236 -20.85 19.64 14.22
C THR A 236 -21.98 19.59 13.20
N GLN A 237 -22.03 18.51 12.44
CA GLN A 237 -23.04 18.28 11.42
C GLN A 237 -24.24 17.48 11.97
N SER A 238 -25.32 17.42 11.22
CA SER A 238 -26.51 16.65 11.60
C SER A 238 -26.24 15.13 11.64
N SER A 239 -27.02 14.40 12.46
CA SER A 239 -26.95 12.93 12.52
C SER A 239 -27.20 12.29 11.13
N ASN A 240 -28.04 12.89 10.29
CA ASN A 240 -28.28 12.43 8.93
C ASN A 240 -27.07 12.60 8.01
N TYR A 241 -26.25 13.65 8.21
CA TYR A 241 -24.97 13.79 7.52
C TYR A 241 -24.00 12.67 7.93
N TYR A 242 -23.84 12.41 9.23
CA TYR A 242 -22.94 11.36 9.69
C TYR A 242 -23.36 9.96 9.25
N ARG A 243 -24.67 9.64 9.27
CA ARG A 243 -25.19 8.39 8.70
C ARG A 243 -24.85 8.25 7.20
N GLN A 244 -24.99 9.36 6.44
CA GLN A 244 -24.66 9.36 5.02
C GLN A 244 -23.15 9.21 4.78
N LYS A 245 -22.31 9.89 5.57
CA LYS A 245 -20.86 9.76 5.54
C LYS A 245 -20.42 8.31 5.79
N GLN A 246 -21.09 7.63 6.70
CA GLN A 246 -20.83 6.21 6.96
C GLN A 246 -21.17 5.32 5.77
N LYS A 247 -22.31 5.57 5.06
CA LYS A 247 -22.66 4.83 3.84
C LYS A 247 -21.58 4.99 2.75
N VAL A 248 -21.10 6.21 2.55
CA VAL A 248 -20.00 6.49 1.61
C VAL A 248 -18.70 5.75 2.04
N ALA A 249 -18.37 5.79 3.32
CA ALA A 249 -17.19 5.08 3.85
C ALA A 249 -17.27 3.56 3.65
N LEU A 250 -18.45 2.96 3.86
CA LEU A 250 -18.68 1.52 3.63
C LEU A 250 -18.49 1.13 2.17
N LEU A 251 -18.91 1.96 1.22
CA LEU A 251 -18.69 1.71 -0.21
C LEU A 251 -17.21 1.76 -0.57
N HIS A 252 -16.47 2.75 -0.06
CA HIS A 252 -15.02 2.83 -0.25
C HIS A 252 -14.30 1.63 0.39
N GLU A 253 -14.71 1.21 1.59
CA GLU A 253 -14.15 0.05 2.27
C GLU A 253 -14.39 -1.24 1.46
N LYS A 254 -15.61 -1.43 0.92
CA LYS A 254 -15.94 -2.57 0.05
C LYS A 254 -14.99 -2.63 -1.16
N VAL A 255 -14.86 -1.53 -1.90
CA VAL A 255 -13.99 -1.46 -3.09
C VAL A 255 -12.53 -1.72 -2.72
N ALA A 256 -12.03 -1.14 -1.61
CA ALA A 256 -10.67 -1.34 -1.15
C ALA A 256 -10.41 -2.81 -0.76
N ASN A 257 -11.35 -3.46 -0.08
CA ASN A 257 -11.24 -4.86 0.34
C ASN A 257 -11.29 -5.81 -0.86
N GLN A 258 -12.19 -5.59 -1.83
CA GLN A 258 -12.25 -6.38 -3.06
C GLN A 258 -10.95 -6.30 -3.85
N ARG A 259 -10.39 -5.08 -4.00
CA ARG A 259 -9.10 -4.87 -4.67
C ARG A 259 -7.98 -5.58 -3.93
N LYS A 260 -7.91 -5.41 -2.60
CA LYS A 260 -6.87 -6.03 -1.76
C LYS A 260 -6.91 -7.56 -1.86
N ASP A 261 -8.09 -8.16 -1.78
CA ASP A 261 -8.27 -9.62 -1.89
C ASP A 261 -7.81 -10.14 -3.26
N TRP A 262 -8.27 -9.49 -4.33
CA TRP A 262 -7.89 -9.86 -5.68
C TRP A 262 -6.38 -9.76 -5.92
N LEU A 263 -5.75 -8.66 -5.51
CA LEU A 263 -4.30 -8.48 -5.62
C LEU A 263 -3.52 -9.47 -4.75
N HIS A 264 -4.05 -9.86 -3.59
CA HIS A 264 -3.44 -10.90 -2.75
C HIS A 264 -3.46 -12.27 -3.45
N LYS A 265 -4.58 -12.63 -4.11
CA LYS A 265 -4.72 -13.88 -4.86
C LYS A 265 -3.78 -13.87 -6.07
N LEU A 266 -3.81 -12.81 -6.87
CA LEU A 266 -2.96 -12.66 -8.05
C LEU A 266 -1.46 -12.72 -7.70
N SER A 267 -1.03 -11.93 -6.70
CA SER A 267 0.37 -11.93 -6.28
C SER A 267 0.81 -13.26 -5.69
N ARG A 268 -0.10 -14.03 -5.06
CA ARG A 268 0.22 -15.37 -4.57
C ARG A 268 0.38 -16.34 -5.73
N GLN A 269 -0.51 -16.30 -6.71
CA GLN A 269 -0.43 -17.13 -7.91
C GLN A 269 0.89 -16.90 -8.65
N ILE A 270 1.26 -15.65 -8.92
CA ILE A 270 2.52 -15.28 -9.59
C ILE A 270 3.73 -15.79 -8.79
N CYS A 271 3.79 -15.53 -7.48
CA CYS A 271 4.94 -15.94 -6.66
C CYS A 271 5.01 -17.45 -6.38
N ASN A 272 3.94 -18.22 -6.59
CA ASN A 272 3.98 -19.68 -6.52
C ASN A 272 4.52 -20.30 -7.82
N GLU A 273 4.32 -19.63 -8.95
CA GLU A 273 4.72 -20.12 -10.28
C GLU A 273 6.15 -19.68 -10.65
N TYR A 274 6.53 -18.46 -10.29
CA TYR A 274 7.81 -17.85 -10.64
C TYR A 274 8.64 -17.51 -9.41
N GLU A 275 9.90 -17.88 -9.44
CA GLU A 275 10.89 -17.50 -8.44
C GLU A 275 11.21 -16.02 -8.51
N THR A 276 11.47 -15.50 -9.71
CA THR A 276 11.82 -14.11 -9.95
C THR A 276 10.77 -13.41 -10.82
N VAL A 277 10.28 -12.29 -10.31
CA VAL A 277 9.35 -11.41 -11.03
C VAL A 277 10.06 -10.12 -11.38
N VAL A 278 10.13 -9.80 -12.66
CA VAL A 278 10.82 -8.60 -13.15
C VAL A 278 9.81 -7.57 -13.61
N VAL A 279 9.94 -6.34 -13.15
CA VAL A 279 9.06 -5.21 -13.51
C VAL A 279 9.88 -3.98 -13.90
N GLU A 280 9.26 -3.02 -14.55
CA GLU A 280 9.88 -1.73 -14.80
C GLU A 280 9.98 -0.87 -13.51
N ASP A 281 11.10 -0.13 -13.33
CA ASP A 281 11.25 0.84 -12.24
C ASP A 281 10.53 2.15 -12.56
N ILE A 282 9.21 2.10 -12.59
CA ILE A 282 8.35 3.24 -12.92
C ILE A 282 8.01 4.04 -11.67
N ASN A 283 8.04 5.37 -11.79
CA ASN A 283 7.54 6.27 -10.75
C ASN A 283 6.01 6.41 -10.85
N LEU A 284 5.29 5.61 -10.05
CA LEU A 284 3.82 5.60 -10.02
C LEU A 284 3.21 6.95 -9.59
N GLN A 285 3.93 7.77 -8.81
CA GLN A 285 3.43 9.09 -8.41
C GLN A 285 3.43 10.07 -9.59
N THR A 286 4.45 10.01 -10.44
CA THR A 286 4.50 10.80 -11.66
C THR A 286 3.39 10.38 -12.62
N MET A 287 3.21 9.07 -12.80
CA MET A 287 2.13 8.52 -13.64
C MET A 287 0.74 8.92 -13.14
N SER A 288 0.52 8.93 -11.81
CA SER A 288 -0.78 9.28 -11.23
C SER A 288 -1.16 10.76 -11.40
N LYS A 289 -0.17 11.64 -11.62
CA LYS A 289 -0.39 13.06 -11.94
C LYS A 289 -0.75 13.30 -13.40
N MET A 290 -0.49 12.35 -14.27
CA MET A 290 -0.96 12.37 -15.66
C MET A 290 -2.45 11.99 -15.71
N ASN A 291 -3.09 12.10 -16.87
CA ASN A 291 -4.55 11.91 -17.04
C ASN A 291 -5.11 10.53 -16.60
N HIS A 292 -4.27 9.60 -16.17
CA HIS A 292 -4.63 8.23 -15.79
C HIS A 292 -4.69 7.98 -14.27
N GLY A 293 -4.55 8.99 -13.42
CA GLY A 293 -4.44 8.82 -11.96
C GLY A 293 -5.60 8.05 -11.33
N LYS A 294 -6.83 8.24 -11.81
CA LYS A 294 -8.01 7.51 -11.34
C LYS A 294 -7.93 6.00 -11.66
N VAL A 295 -7.49 5.66 -12.87
CA VAL A 295 -7.35 4.26 -13.31
C VAL A 295 -6.21 3.57 -12.56
N ILE A 296 -5.06 4.21 -12.46
CA ILE A 296 -3.90 3.71 -11.70
C ILE A 296 -4.27 3.48 -10.24
N GLY A 297 -5.02 4.40 -9.63
CA GLY A 297 -5.54 4.26 -8.27
C GLY A 297 -6.52 3.10 -8.11
N ASP A 298 -7.38 2.84 -9.12
CA ASP A 298 -8.32 1.71 -9.10
C ASP A 298 -7.61 0.37 -9.30
N GLN A 299 -6.64 0.31 -10.20
CA GLN A 299 -5.88 -0.90 -10.48
C GLN A 299 -4.96 -1.32 -9.34
N GLY A 300 -4.38 -0.37 -8.61
CA GLY A 300 -3.54 -0.64 -7.44
C GLY A 300 -2.15 -1.23 -7.77
N PHE A 301 -1.50 -0.78 -8.84
CA PHE A 301 -0.15 -1.23 -9.24
C PHE A 301 0.87 -1.25 -8.10
N GLY A 302 0.93 -0.16 -7.30
CA GLY A 302 1.85 -0.09 -6.17
C GLY A 302 1.59 -1.17 -5.12
N MET A 303 0.32 -1.55 -4.91
CA MET A 303 -0.05 -2.62 -3.98
C MET A 303 0.43 -3.98 -4.50
N LEU A 304 0.22 -4.29 -5.80
CA LEU A 304 0.67 -5.55 -6.39
C LEU A 304 2.19 -5.67 -6.28
N ARG A 305 2.93 -4.63 -6.68
CA ARG A 305 4.40 -4.60 -6.60
C ARG A 305 4.90 -4.87 -5.17
N ASN A 306 4.31 -4.21 -4.17
CA ASN A 306 4.67 -4.44 -2.78
C ASN A 306 4.31 -5.86 -2.32
N MET A 307 3.17 -6.41 -2.78
CA MET A 307 2.76 -7.77 -2.44
C MET A 307 3.70 -8.82 -3.04
N ILE A 308 4.16 -8.63 -4.27
CA ILE A 308 5.16 -9.50 -4.90
C ILE A 308 6.49 -9.40 -4.15
N ALA A 309 6.94 -8.17 -3.80
CA ALA A 309 8.22 -7.95 -3.14
C ALA A 309 8.38 -8.70 -1.80
N TYR A 310 7.30 -8.82 -1.01
CA TYR A 310 7.38 -9.57 0.25
C TYR A 310 7.01 -11.05 0.15
N LYS A 311 6.35 -11.48 -0.94
CA LYS A 311 5.97 -12.89 -1.15
C LYS A 311 6.99 -13.67 -1.98
N GLY A 312 7.68 -13.00 -2.92
CA GLY A 312 8.61 -13.56 -3.86
C GLY A 312 9.87 -12.72 -4.02
N HIS A 313 10.60 -12.94 -5.09
CA HIS A 313 11.75 -12.14 -5.48
C HIS A 313 11.32 -11.15 -6.57
N LEU A 314 11.46 -9.84 -6.29
CA LEU A 314 11.06 -8.76 -7.21
C LEU A 314 12.30 -7.99 -7.67
N GLU A 315 12.54 -8.02 -8.98
CA GLU A 315 13.59 -7.25 -9.63
C GLU A 315 13.03 -6.10 -10.45
N LYS A 316 13.84 -5.07 -10.64
CA LYS A 316 13.45 -3.87 -11.37
C LYS A 316 14.44 -3.55 -12.46
N VAL A 317 13.93 -3.25 -13.64
CA VAL A 317 14.74 -2.87 -14.80
C VAL A 317 14.40 -1.46 -15.28
N ASN A 318 15.34 -0.85 -16.02
CA ASN A 318 15.14 0.46 -16.61
C ASN A 318 14.03 0.43 -17.67
N PRO A 319 12.98 1.28 -17.58
CA PRO A 319 11.83 1.29 -18.50
C PRO A 319 12.15 1.83 -19.91
N LYS A 320 13.36 2.35 -20.14
CA LYS A 320 13.71 2.98 -21.41
C LYS A 320 13.58 1.99 -22.59
N ASN A 321 12.75 2.33 -23.58
CA ASN A 321 12.57 1.62 -24.86
C ASN A 321 12.02 0.17 -24.77
N THR A 322 11.50 -0.29 -23.64
CA THR A 322 10.96 -1.67 -23.51
C THR A 322 9.87 -1.97 -24.53
N SER A 323 8.93 -1.07 -24.76
CA SER A 323 7.85 -1.22 -25.74
C SER A 323 8.27 -1.00 -27.19
N ARG A 324 9.39 -0.28 -27.42
CA ARG A 324 9.85 0.10 -28.78
C ARG A 324 10.92 -0.79 -29.36
N THR A 325 11.62 -1.53 -28.52
CA THR A 325 12.67 -2.44 -28.95
C THR A 325 12.04 -3.73 -29.43
N CYS A 326 12.38 -4.15 -30.63
CA CYS A 326 12.02 -5.47 -31.13
C CYS A 326 12.68 -6.54 -30.27
N HIS A 327 11.89 -7.44 -29.69
CA HIS A 327 12.43 -8.51 -28.86
C HIS A 327 13.28 -9.49 -29.67
N CYS A 328 12.94 -9.71 -30.94
CA CYS A 328 13.65 -10.66 -31.81
C CYS A 328 15.04 -10.15 -32.23
N CYS A 329 15.14 -8.96 -32.82
CA CYS A 329 16.39 -8.45 -33.40
C CYS A 329 17.04 -7.27 -32.68
N GLY A 330 16.38 -6.70 -31.68
CA GLY A 330 16.93 -5.57 -30.93
C GLY A 330 16.77 -4.18 -31.59
N PHE A 331 16.21 -4.09 -32.76
CA PHE A 331 15.97 -2.83 -33.42
C PHE A 331 15.00 -1.96 -32.62
N VAL A 332 15.37 -0.68 -32.41
CA VAL A 332 14.50 0.27 -31.71
C VAL A 332 13.65 1.03 -32.72
N ASN A 333 12.36 0.72 -32.78
CA ASN A 333 11.43 1.35 -33.70
C ASN A 333 10.88 2.69 -33.15
N PRO A 334 11.30 3.85 -33.70
CA PRO A 334 10.84 5.15 -33.22
C PRO A 334 9.36 5.43 -33.55
N LYS A 335 8.78 4.73 -34.52
CA LYS A 335 7.39 4.88 -34.94
C LYS A 335 6.38 4.26 -33.96
N VAL A 336 6.81 3.38 -33.05
CA VAL A 336 5.95 2.80 -32.03
C VAL A 336 5.64 3.84 -30.97
N LYS A 337 4.50 4.46 -31.12
CA LYS A 337 3.98 5.48 -30.21
C LYS A 337 3.00 4.85 -29.21
N VAL A 338 2.67 5.63 -28.20
CA VAL A 338 1.61 5.32 -27.26
C VAL A 338 0.26 5.20 -28.00
N GLY A 339 -0.45 4.04 -27.83
CA GLY A 339 -1.71 3.76 -28.54
C GLY A 339 -1.56 2.76 -29.71
N VAL A 340 -0.35 2.42 -30.09
CA VAL A 340 -0.09 1.35 -31.06
C VAL A 340 -0.07 0.01 -30.31
N ASN A 341 -1.04 -0.87 -30.56
CA ASN A 341 -1.13 -2.17 -29.89
C ASN A 341 -0.38 -3.28 -30.64
N TYR A 342 -0.35 -3.20 -31.97
CA TYR A 342 0.36 -4.17 -32.81
C TYR A 342 1.28 -3.44 -33.78
N TRP A 343 2.47 -4.00 -34.01
CA TRP A 343 3.42 -3.43 -34.95
C TRP A 343 4.33 -4.49 -35.55
N GLU A 344 4.84 -4.20 -36.73
CA GLU A 344 5.80 -5.02 -37.45
C GLU A 344 7.18 -4.37 -37.39
N CYS A 345 8.21 -5.17 -37.16
CA CYS A 345 9.57 -4.70 -37.09
C CYS A 345 10.11 -4.39 -38.49
N PRO A 346 10.56 -3.15 -38.78
CA PRO A 346 11.08 -2.81 -40.10
C PRO A 346 12.43 -3.48 -40.42
N ASN A 347 13.11 -4.05 -39.41
CA ASN A 347 14.40 -4.69 -39.59
C ASN A 347 14.32 -6.22 -39.83
N CYS A 348 13.41 -6.91 -39.15
CA CYS A 348 13.30 -8.37 -39.20
C CYS A 348 11.88 -8.87 -39.50
N SER A 349 10.96 -7.96 -39.86
CA SER A 349 9.54 -8.26 -40.20
C SER A 349 8.75 -9.04 -39.14
N ALA A 350 9.28 -9.19 -37.94
CA ALA A 350 8.56 -9.83 -36.84
C ALA A 350 7.35 -9.00 -36.42
N LYS A 351 6.20 -9.65 -36.27
CA LYS A 351 4.95 -9.01 -35.79
C LYS A 351 4.84 -9.13 -34.30
N HIS A 352 4.54 -8.01 -33.63
CA HIS A 352 4.52 -7.91 -32.18
C HIS A 352 3.18 -7.42 -31.68
N ASP A 353 2.64 -8.08 -30.66
CA ASP A 353 1.83 -7.43 -29.66
C ASP A 353 2.75 -6.58 -28.79
N ARG A 354 2.47 -5.28 -28.70
CA ARG A 354 3.36 -4.30 -28.05
C ARG A 354 3.61 -4.63 -26.58
N ASP A 355 2.60 -5.05 -25.85
CA ASP A 355 2.68 -5.26 -24.41
C ASP A 355 3.37 -6.61 -24.10
N ILE A 356 3.14 -7.65 -24.91
CA ILE A 356 3.90 -8.91 -24.83
C ILE A 356 5.37 -8.66 -25.18
N ASN A 357 5.64 -7.90 -26.24
CA ASN A 357 7.01 -7.53 -26.63
C ASN A 357 7.71 -6.74 -25.51
N ALA A 358 7.00 -5.83 -24.82
CA ALA A 358 7.52 -5.11 -23.67
C ALA A 358 7.87 -6.04 -22.49
N ALA A 359 6.98 -6.97 -22.16
CA ALA A 359 7.21 -7.94 -21.10
C ALA A 359 8.42 -8.85 -21.38
N LEU A 360 8.60 -9.28 -22.63
CA LEU A 360 9.77 -10.04 -23.08
C LEU A 360 11.07 -9.21 -22.97
N ASN A 361 11.03 -7.95 -23.36
CA ASN A 361 12.18 -7.05 -23.22
C ASN A 361 12.53 -6.73 -21.76
N ILE A 362 11.53 -6.67 -20.87
CA ILE A 362 11.74 -6.52 -19.43
C ILE A 362 12.51 -7.73 -18.89
N LEU A 363 12.08 -8.94 -19.24
CA LEU A 363 12.77 -10.16 -18.82
C LEU A 363 14.17 -10.26 -19.43
N PHE A 364 14.32 -9.93 -20.72
CA PHE A 364 15.61 -9.91 -21.40
C PHE A 364 16.63 -8.98 -20.72
N LYS A 365 16.23 -7.76 -20.36
CA LYS A 365 17.11 -6.80 -19.65
C LYS A 365 17.59 -7.33 -18.31
N TYR A 366 16.75 -8.04 -17.58
CA TYR A 366 17.15 -8.70 -16.33
C TYR A 366 18.16 -9.80 -16.60
N ASN A 367 17.86 -10.74 -17.50
CA ASN A 367 18.75 -11.86 -17.84
C ASN A 367 20.12 -11.36 -18.33
N ALA A 368 20.14 -10.31 -19.15
CA ALA A 368 21.38 -9.69 -19.60
C ALA A 368 22.19 -9.07 -18.45
N SER A 369 21.53 -8.48 -17.46
CA SER A 369 22.17 -7.93 -16.26
C SER A 369 22.78 -9.01 -15.34
N GLN A 370 22.25 -10.25 -15.41
CA GLN A 370 22.74 -11.40 -14.65
C GLN A 370 23.79 -12.21 -15.41
N GLY A 371 24.14 -11.80 -16.65
CA GLY A 371 25.08 -12.56 -17.51
C GLY A 371 24.50 -13.88 -18.04
N ILE A 372 23.20 -14.12 -17.87
CA ILE A 372 22.53 -15.37 -18.28
C ILE A 372 22.32 -15.41 -19.79
N VAL A 373 22.29 -14.27 -20.45
CA VAL A 373 22.14 -14.15 -21.92
C VAL A 373 23.45 -13.63 -22.47
N GLY A 374 24.19 -14.50 -23.19
CA GLY A 374 25.29 -14.09 -24.05
C GLY A 374 24.81 -13.10 -25.11
N ARG A 375 25.74 -12.36 -25.75
CA ARG A 375 25.47 -11.32 -26.76
C ARG A 375 24.66 -11.76 -27.99
N GLU A 376 24.42 -13.03 -28.14
CA GLU A 376 23.61 -13.61 -29.18
C GLU A 376 22.14 -13.61 -28.77
N ARG A 377 21.39 -12.62 -29.26
CA ARG A 377 19.94 -12.74 -29.42
C ARG A 377 19.75 -13.86 -30.44
N ALA A 378 19.51 -15.05 -29.87
CA ALA A 378 19.67 -16.30 -30.58
C ALA A 378 18.93 -16.32 -31.90
N GLU A 379 19.54 -16.98 -32.81
CA GLU A 379 18.96 -17.80 -33.86
C GLU A 379 17.87 -18.78 -33.37
N SER A 380 16.95 -18.36 -32.51
CA SER A 380 15.73 -19.11 -32.26
C SER A 380 14.67 -18.61 -33.24
N THR A 381 14.81 -19.06 -34.45
CA THR A 381 13.88 -18.90 -35.58
C THR A 381 12.46 -19.43 -35.30
N ASN A 382 12.18 -19.95 -34.11
CA ASN A 382 10.90 -20.59 -33.80
C ASN A 382 10.06 -19.88 -32.71
N ALA A 383 10.50 -18.74 -32.09
CA ALA A 383 9.74 -18.08 -31.08
C ALA A 383 8.91 -16.86 -31.57
N CYS A 384 9.06 -16.46 -32.83
CA CYS A 384 8.32 -15.34 -33.44
C CYS A 384 7.14 -15.79 -34.33
N GLY A 385 6.76 -17.06 -34.28
CA GLY A 385 5.66 -17.62 -35.10
C GLY A 385 4.37 -17.76 -34.28
N ALA A 386 3.32 -17.17 -34.80
CA ALA A 386 1.87 -17.29 -34.52
C ALA A 386 1.38 -17.17 -33.06
N PRO A 387 0.24 -16.51 -32.86
CA PRO A 387 -0.37 -16.45 -31.54
C PRO A 387 -0.87 -17.85 -31.18
N SER A 388 -0.23 -18.49 -30.18
CA SER A 388 -0.84 -19.63 -29.52
C SER A 388 -2.18 -19.12 -28.93
N SER A 389 -3.25 -19.81 -29.29
CA SER A 389 -4.61 -19.61 -28.82
C SER A 389 -4.61 -19.29 -27.31
N ALA A 390 -5.15 -18.13 -26.98
CA ALA A 390 -5.25 -17.65 -25.62
C ALA A 390 -5.96 -18.68 -24.74
N VAL A 391 -5.24 -19.34 -23.88
CA VAL A 391 -5.82 -20.11 -22.79
C VAL A 391 -6.44 -19.08 -21.85
N LYS A 392 -7.76 -18.97 -21.91
CA LYS A 392 -8.58 -18.19 -20.97
C LYS A 392 -8.51 -18.87 -19.62
N HIS A 393 -7.57 -18.47 -18.77
CA HIS A 393 -7.66 -18.76 -17.36
C HIS A 393 -8.67 -17.80 -16.75
N GLU A 394 -9.93 -18.22 -16.72
CA GLU A 394 -10.95 -17.59 -15.88
C GLU A 394 -10.57 -17.84 -14.41
N VAL A 395 -10.24 -16.77 -13.70
CA VAL A 395 -10.21 -16.76 -12.24
C VAL A 395 -11.66 -16.93 -11.79
N PRO A 396 -12.01 -17.92 -10.95
CA PRO A 396 -13.39 -18.17 -10.56
C PRO A 396 -14.03 -16.93 -9.94
N ASN A 397 -15.19 -16.56 -10.44
CA ASN A 397 -16.00 -15.48 -9.92
C ASN A 397 -16.57 -15.91 -8.55
N PRO A 398 -16.38 -15.15 -7.44
CA PRO A 398 -16.81 -15.60 -6.12
C PRO A 398 -18.32 -15.54 -5.86
N SER A 399 -19.17 -15.41 -6.87
CA SER A 399 -20.60 -15.19 -6.70
C SER A 399 -21.51 -16.41 -6.97
N SER A 400 -20.98 -17.63 -7.06
CA SER A 400 -21.83 -18.83 -7.17
C SER A 400 -21.56 -19.82 -6.01
N ARG A 401 -21.97 -19.45 -4.80
CA ARG A 401 -22.42 -20.43 -3.80
C ARG A 401 -23.90 -20.19 -3.57
N VAL A 402 -24.70 -20.91 -4.34
CA VAL A 402 -26.09 -21.19 -4.07
C VAL A 402 -26.13 -22.01 -2.78
N PHE A 403 -26.84 -21.53 -1.78
CA PHE A 403 -27.23 -22.29 -0.61
C PHE A 403 -28.21 -23.36 -1.08
N GLY A 404 -27.86 -24.60 -0.96
CA GLY A 404 -28.74 -25.74 -1.09
C GLY A 404 -28.78 -26.48 0.24
N SER A 405 -29.99 -26.52 0.79
CA SER A 405 -30.55 -27.35 1.90
C SER A 405 -29.62 -27.74 3.03
#